data_522bb99e8f34bcb4ceda6e3920afde79
#
_entry.id   522bb99e8f34bcb4ceda6e3920afde79
#
_cell.length_a   1.000
_cell.length_b   1.000
_cell.length_c   1.000
_cell.angle_alpha   90.00
_cell.angle_beta   90.00
_cell.angle_gamma   90.00
#
_symmetry.space_group_name_H-M   'P 1'
#
loop_
_entity.id
_entity.type
_entity.pdbx_description
1 polymer ?
#
loop_
_entity_poly.entity_id
_entity_poly.type
_entity_poly.pdbx_seq_one_letter_code
_entity_poly.pdbx_strand_id
1 'polypeptide(L)'
;TVYKAIVWQDRRQEEFCKKLKKKNKETLIFNKTGLPIDSYFSGTKIKWILDQDSDLRKKAENGEIIFGTIDSWLIWNLTGRKVHVTDVTNASRTLLFNIHSLKWDSELLEILDIPEKILPKIVSCSEKIAYTSEGLFEDKILISGIAGDQQAALFGQMCINPGDVKNTYGTGCFCIMNTGDK
;
A
#
# COMPACT_ATOMS: atom_id res chain seq x y z
N THR A 1 2.27 -17.53 -3.91
CA THR A 1 1.78 -16.71 -2.80
C THR A 1 1.63 -17.57 -1.55
N VAL A 2 1.99 -17.03 -0.38
CA VAL A 2 1.90 -17.74 0.91
C VAL A 2 0.48 -17.70 1.48
N TYR A 3 -0.32 -16.72 1.07
CA TYR A 3 -1.72 -16.56 1.44
C TYR A 3 -2.53 -15.99 0.26
N LYS A 4 -3.84 -16.26 0.22
CA LYS A 4 -4.74 -15.66 -0.77
C LYS A 4 -4.90 -14.16 -0.51
N ALA A 5 -5.01 -13.35 -1.59
CA ALA A 5 -5.21 -11.92 -1.46
C ALA A 5 -6.48 -11.60 -0.66
N ILE A 6 -6.35 -10.72 0.33
CA ILE A 6 -7.48 -10.22 1.12
C ILE A 6 -7.95 -8.91 0.49
N VAL A 7 -9.18 -8.90 -0.02
CA VAL A 7 -9.76 -7.73 -0.68
C VAL A 7 -10.11 -6.60 0.30
N TRP A 8 -10.29 -5.39 -0.20
CA TRP A 8 -10.57 -4.20 0.60
C TRP A 8 -11.88 -4.26 1.42
N GLN A 9 -12.85 -5.04 0.95
CA GLN A 9 -14.15 -5.22 1.62
C GLN A 9 -14.09 -6.19 2.81
N ASP A 10 -13.00 -6.95 2.96
CA ASP A 10 -12.86 -7.97 4.00
C ASP A 10 -12.69 -7.34 5.38
N ARG A 11 -13.43 -7.83 6.37
CA ARG A 11 -13.51 -7.28 7.71
C ARG A 11 -12.97 -8.20 8.82
N ARG A 12 -12.27 -9.27 8.47
CA ARG A 12 -11.75 -10.23 9.47
C ARG A 12 -10.80 -9.59 10.49
N GLN A 13 -10.26 -8.40 10.23
CA GLN A 13 -9.36 -7.67 11.11
C GLN A 13 -10.09 -6.67 12.05
N GLU A 14 -11.41 -6.60 12.02
CA GLU A 14 -12.22 -5.63 12.74
C GLU A 14 -11.93 -5.63 14.26
N GLU A 15 -11.77 -6.80 14.87
CA GLU A 15 -11.47 -6.92 16.30
C GLU A 15 -10.10 -6.34 16.66
N PHE A 16 -9.12 -6.49 15.79
CA PHE A 16 -7.81 -5.85 15.97
C PHE A 16 -7.92 -4.33 15.88
N CYS A 17 -8.67 -3.81 14.90
CA CYS A 17 -8.95 -2.38 14.78
C CYS A 17 -9.61 -1.81 16.04
N LYS A 18 -10.61 -2.50 16.60
CA LYS A 18 -11.25 -2.11 17.86
C LYS A 18 -10.28 -2.08 19.04
N LYS A 19 -9.34 -3.05 19.11
CA LYS A 19 -8.29 -3.06 20.14
C LYS A 19 -7.35 -1.87 20.03
N LEU A 20 -6.94 -1.47 18.80
CA LEU A 20 -6.11 -0.29 18.58
C LEU A 20 -6.83 1.00 18.99
N LYS A 21 -8.11 1.13 18.67
CA LYS A 21 -8.95 2.27 19.08
C LYS A 21 -9.04 2.37 20.60
N LYS A 22 -9.31 1.25 21.30
CA LYS A 22 -9.32 1.21 22.77
C LYS A 22 -7.98 1.60 23.41
N LYS A 23 -6.86 1.42 22.70
CA LYS A 23 -5.51 1.85 23.13
C LYS A 23 -5.20 3.31 22.79
N ASN A 24 -6.19 4.10 22.36
CA ASN A 24 -6.06 5.51 22.01
C ASN A 24 -5.00 5.78 20.90
N LYS A 25 -4.83 4.85 19.95
CA LYS A 25 -3.85 4.99 18.87
C LYS A 25 -4.38 5.78 17.65
N GLU A 26 -5.67 6.19 17.65
CA GLU A 26 -6.30 6.84 16.49
C GLU A 26 -5.62 8.15 16.09
N THR A 27 -5.41 9.05 17.03
CA THR A 27 -4.79 10.37 16.76
C THR A 27 -3.38 10.21 16.20
N LEU A 28 -2.58 9.31 16.78
CA LEU A 28 -1.21 9.07 16.33
C LEU A 28 -1.19 8.54 14.89
N ILE A 29 -2.00 7.49 14.62
CA ILE A 29 -2.08 6.88 13.28
C ILE A 29 -2.62 7.89 12.28
N PHE A 30 -3.68 8.62 12.62
CA PHE A 30 -4.25 9.63 11.74
C PHE A 30 -3.25 10.74 11.40
N ASN A 31 -2.54 11.28 12.38
CA ASN A 31 -1.56 12.34 12.16
C ASN A 31 -0.41 11.91 11.22
N LYS A 32 -0.01 10.63 11.26
CA LYS A 32 1.07 10.12 10.40
C LYS A 32 0.60 9.67 9.02
N THR A 33 -0.63 9.18 8.91
CA THR A 33 -1.12 8.53 7.68
C THR A 33 -2.25 9.25 6.98
N GLY A 34 -2.94 10.18 7.68
CA GLY A 34 -4.19 10.76 7.22
C GLY A 34 -5.38 9.78 7.23
N LEU A 35 -5.22 8.58 7.78
CA LEU A 35 -6.21 7.50 7.71
C LEU A 35 -6.81 7.17 9.07
N PRO A 36 -8.12 6.86 9.13
CA PRO A 36 -8.71 6.25 10.31
C PRO A 36 -8.21 4.80 10.49
N ILE A 37 -8.30 4.27 11.70
CA ILE A 37 -8.07 2.84 11.94
C ILE A 37 -9.24 2.05 11.36
N ASP A 38 -9.00 1.33 10.28
CA ASP A 38 -10.01 0.49 9.62
C ASP A 38 -9.38 -0.79 9.01
N SER A 39 -10.17 -1.85 8.95
CA SER A 39 -9.81 -3.11 8.30
C SER A 39 -9.64 -3.02 6.78
N TYR A 40 -10.07 -1.92 6.20
CA TYR A 40 -9.89 -1.58 4.78
C TYR A 40 -8.41 -1.60 4.37
N PHE A 41 -7.52 -1.09 5.22
CA PHE A 41 -6.12 -0.84 4.92
C PHE A 41 -5.21 -2.06 5.10
N SER A 42 -4.13 -2.13 4.33
CA SER A 42 -3.29 -3.32 4.19
C SER A 42 -2.57 -3.74 5.47
N GLY A 43 -2.12 -2.79 6.32
CA GLY A 43 -1.35 -3.09 7.52
C GLY A 43 -2.08 -4.06 8.47
N THR A 44 -3.39 -3.85 8.67
CA THR A 44 -4.20 -4.75 9.50
C THR A 44 -4.33 -6.16 8.91
N LYS A 45 -4.33 -6.27 7.56
CA LYS A 45 -4.39 -7.54 6.84
C LYS A 45 -3.07 -8.32 6.95
N ILE A 46 -1.95 -7.62 6.81
CA ILE A 46 -0.61 -8.21 7.00
C ILE A 46 -0.49 -8.77 8.42
N LYS A 47 -0.80 -7.94 9.41
CA LYS A 47 -0.82 -8.35 10.84
C LYS A 47 -1.64 -9.61 11.04
N TRP A 48 -2.88 -9.61 10.53
CA TRP A 48 -3.77 -10.76 10.66
C TRP A 48 -3.17 -12.03 10.04
N ILE A 49 -2.60 -11.95 8.82
CA ILE A 49 -1.96 -13.11 8.17
C ILE A 49 -0.80 -13.63 9.00
N LEU A 50 0.08 -12.76 9.47
CA LEU A 50 1.26 -13.14 10.24
C LEU A 50 0.91 -13.72 11.62
N ASP A 51 -0.22 -13.34 12.19
CA ASP A 51 -0.71 -13.87 13.48
C ASP A 51 -1.34 -15.26 13.36
N GLN A 52 -1.73 -15.71 12.16
CA GLN A 52 -2.33 -17.03 11.96
C GLN A 52 -1.29 -18.16 11.91
N ASP A 53 -0.03 -17.86 11.60
CA ASP A 53 1.00 -18.86 11.33
C ASP A 53 2.37 -18.37 11.84
N SER A 54 2.87 -19.05 12.89
CA SER A 54 4.14 -18.72 13.52
C SER A 54 5.35 -18.95 12.60
N ASP A 55 5.27 -19.91 11.68
CA ASP A 55 6.36 -20.19 10.73
C ASP A 55 6.39 -19.11 9.63
N LEU A 56 5.21 -18.65 9.20
CA LEU A 56 5.11 -17.54 8.29
C LEU A 56 5.65 -16.25 8.91
N ARG A 57 5.38 -16.02 10.19
CA ARG A 57 5.94 -14.88 10.94
C ARG A 57 7.47 -14.94 11.01
N LYS A 58 8.04 -16.07 11.35
CA LYS A 58 9.52 -16.25 11.35
C LYS A 58 10.13 -15.97 9.98
N LYS A 59 9.50 -16.45 8.91
CA LYS A 59 9.93 -16.16 7.54
C LYS A 59 9.87 -14.67 7.21
N ALA A 60 8.85 -13.97 7.69
CA ALA A 60 8.74 -12.52 7.54
C ALA A 60 9.86 -11.78 8.28
N GLU A 61 10.14 -12.15 9.52
CA GLU A 61 11.23 -11.57 10.32
C GLU A 61 12.60 -11.82 9.71
N ASN A 62 12.80 -12.96 9.06
CA ASN A 62 14.02 -13.30 8.32
C ASN A 62 14.10 -12.60 6.95
N GLY A 63 13.01 -12.06 6.40
CA GLY A 63 12.95 -11.48 5.05
C GLY A 63 12.85 -12.54 3.93
N GLU A 64 12.41 -13.76 4.25
CA GLU A 64 12.23 -14.86 3.30
C GLU A 64 10.93 -14.74 2.50
N ILE A 65 10.02 -13.88 2.93
CA ILE A 65 8.78 -13.54 2.23
C ILE A 65 8.67 -12.03 2.07
N ILE A 66 7.90 -11.62 1.08
CA ILE A 66 7.66 -10.20 0.78
C ILE A 66 6.16 -9.92 0.76
N PHE A 67 5.82 -8.68 1.09
CA PHE A 67 4.47 -8.13 0.98
C PHE A 67 4.37 -7.23 -0.26
N GLY A 68 3.20 -7.21 -0.88
CA GLY A 68 2.87 -6.24 -1.92
C GLY A 68 1.37 -5.99 -2.02
N THR A 69 1.01 -4.76 -2.27
CA THR A 69 -0.28 -4.40 -2.86
C THR A 69 -0.31 -4.84 -4.32
N ILE A 70 -1.43 -4.68 -5.01
CA ILE A 70 -1.60 -5.20 -6.37
C ILE A 70 -0.56 -4.64 -7.36
N ASP A 71 -0.17 -3.39 -7.22
CA ASP A 71 0.88 -2.74 -8.00
C ASP A 71 2.24 -3.43 -7.84
N SER A 72 2.67 -3.68 -6.60
CA SER A 72 3.90 -4.40 -6.29
C SER A 72 3.88 -5.82 -6.87
N TRP A 73 2.74 -6.52 -6.75
CA TRP A 73 2.59 -7.87 -7.29
C TRP A 73 2.67 -7.88 -8.82
N LEU A 74 2.07 -6.89 -9.49
CA LEU A 74 2.13 -6.76 -10.95
C LEU A 74 3.57 -6.50 -11.40
N ILE A 75 4.27 -5.54 -10.79
CA ILE A 75 5.66 -5.23 -11.15
C ILE A 75 6.58 -6.40 -10.87
N TRP A 76 6.42 -7.07 -9.72
CA TRP A 76 7.16 -8.28 -9.40
C TRP A 76 7.05 -9.34 -10.50
N ASN A 77 5.83 -9.60 -11.01
CA ASN A 77 5.63 -10.56 -12.10
C ASN A 77 6.11 -10.03 -13.45
N LEU A 78 5.82 -8.78 -13.80
CA LEU A 78 6.25 -8.16 -15.06
C LEU A 78 7.77 -8.10 -15.20
N THR A 79 8.50 -8.01 -14.10
CA THR A 79 9.97 -7.94 -14.07
C THR A 79 10.65 -9.30 -13.84
N GLY A 80 9.90 -10.40 -13.94
CA GLY A 80 10.45 -11.74 -13.70
C GLY A 80 10.92 -11.92 -12.26
N ARG A 81 10.23 -11.35 -11.30
CA ARG A 81 10.50 -11.42 -9.85
C ARG A 81 11.81 -10.76 -9.43
N LYS A 82 12.20 -9.67 -10.08
CA LYS A 82 13.46 -8.96 -9.80
C LYS A 82 13.26 -7.62 -9.09
N VAL A 83 12.09 -6.99 -9.23
CA VAL A 83 11.84 -5.65 -8.71
C VAL A 83 10.65 -5.65 -7.77
N HIS A 84 10.90 -5.31 -6.50
CA HIS A 84 9.92 -5.24 -5.43
C HIS A 84 9.76 -3.79 -4.98
N VAL A 85 8.78 -3.10 -5.55
CA VAL A 85 8.51 -1.67 -5.30
C VAL A 85 7.02 -1.41 -5.17
N THR A 86 6.69 -0.28 -4.55
CA THR A 86 5.38 0.37 -4.56
C THR A 86 5.57 1.86 -4.70
N ASP A 87 4.55 2.59 -5.14
CA ASP A 87 4.60 4.05 -5.17
C ASP A 87 4.01 4.69 -3.92
N VAL A 88 4.22 6.00 -3.77
CA VAL A 88 3.73 6.77 -2.61
C VAL A 88 2.21 6.72 -2.46
N THR A 89 1.44 6.65 -3.57
CA THR A 89 -0.02 6.64 -3.51
C THR A 89 -0.58 5.30 -3.01
N ASN A 90 -0.01 4.17 -3.45
CA ASN A 90 -0.35 2.85 -2.93
C ASN A 90 0.15 2.66 -1.49
N ALA A 91 1.39 3.07 -1.19
CA ALA A 91 1.95 3.02 0.15
C ALA A 91 1.09 3.78 1.16
N SER A 92 0.56 4.94 0.78
CA SER A 92 -0.31 5.77 1.63
C SER A 92 -1.61 5.06 2.06
N ARG A 93 -1.99 3.94 1.42
CA ARG A 93 -3.20 3.15 1.74
C ARG A 93 -2.93 1.95 2.64
N THR A 94 -1.79 1.91 3.32
CA THR A 94 -1.37 0.73 4.09
C THR A 94 -1.49 0.85 5.61
N LEU A 95 -1.63 2.03 6.18
CA LEU A 95 -1.45 2.36 7.60
C LEU A 95 0.00 2.21 8.10
N LEU A 96 0.97 2.07 7.20
CA LEU A 96 2.39 1.86 7.52
C LEU A 96 3.27 3.00 7.03
N PHE A 97 2.73 3.84 6.15
CA PHE A 97 3.42 4.90 5.45
C PHE A 97 3.16 6.26 6.11
N ASN A 98 4.22 6.99 6.38
CA ASN A 98 4.13 8.35 6.90
C ASN A 98 4.06 9.34 5.74
N ILE A 99 2.93 10.04 5.60
CA ILE A 99 2.66 10.97 4.50
C ILE A 99 3.50 12.25 4.55
N HIS A 100 4.13 12.56 5.68
CA HIS A 100 4.98 13.73 5.82
C HIS A 100 6.44 13.44 5.46
N SER A 101 6.96 12.27 5.85
CA SER A 101 8.33 11.85 5.56
C SER A 101 8.45 11.07 4.24
N LEU A 102 7.33 10.63 3.66
CA LEU A 102 7.22 9.77 2.48
C LEU A 102 8.02 8.46 2.61
N LYS A 103 7.95 7.85 3.79
CA LYS A 103 8.67 6.61 4.15
C LYS A 103 7.79 5.66 4.94
N TRP A 104 8.20 4.40 5.01
CA TRP A 104 7.68 3.47 6.02
C TRP A 104 8.00 4.03 7.41
N ASP A 105 7.03 4.00 8.32
CA ASP A 105 7.15 4.59 9.66
C ASP A 105 7.40 3.50 10.70
N SER A 106 8.54 3.55 11.37
CA SER A 106 8.96 2.53 12.34
C SER A 106 7.98 2.38 13.52
N GLU A 107 7.38 3.49 13.98
CA GLU A 107 6.40 3.43 15.07
C GLU A 107 5.08 2.77 14.60
N LEU A 108 4.64 3.01 13.36
CA LEU A 108 3.48 2.34 12.79
C LEU A 108 3.75 0.84 12.60
N LEU A 109 4.97 0.49 12.16
CA LEU A 109 5.39 -0.91 12.03
C LEU A 109 5.42 -1.62 13.38
N GLU A 110 5.91 -0.97 14.42
CA GLU A 110 5.90 -1.49 15.78
C GLU A 110 4.48 -1.69 16.32
N ILE A 111 3.60 -0.68 16.17
CA ILE A 111 2.20 -0.75 16.61
C ILE A 111 1.46 -1.90 15.95
N LEU A 112 1.71 -2.13 14.65
CA LEU A 112 1.09 -3.19 13.87
C LEU A 112 1.89 -4.50 13.91
N ASP A 113 3.04 -4.50 14.56
CA ASP A 113 3.92 -5.66 14.69
C ASP A 113 4.24 -6.30 13.32
N ILE A 114 4.76 -5.46 12.40
CA ILE A 114 5.09 -5.84 11.03
C ILE A 114 6.58 -5.67 10.79
N PRO A 115 7.30 -6.72 10.36
CA PRO A 115 8.71 -6.61 10.01
C PRO A 115 8.93 -5.74 8.77
N GLU A 116 9.78 -4.72 8.84
CA GLU A 116 10.08 -3.83 7.71
C GLU A 116 10.68 -4.59 6.50
N LYS A 117 11.40 -5.68 6.75
CA LYS A 117 12.07 -6.49 5.73
C LYS A 117 11.13 -7.03 4.63
N ILE A 118 9.84 -7.15 4.91
CA ILE A 118 8.86 -7.66 3.93
C ILE A 118 8.32 -6.57 3.01
N LEU A 119 8.57 -5.29 3.33
CA LEU A 119 7.96 -4.18 2.62
C LEU A 119 8.70 -3.83 1.33
N PRO A 120 7.97 -3.40 0.27
CA PRO A 120 8.57 -2.96 -0.97
C PRO A 120 9.33 -1.63 -0.80
N LYS A 121 10.32 -1.39 -1.65
CA LYS A 121 10.92 -0.06 -1.76
C LYS A 121 9.88 0.93 -2.29
N ILE A 122 9.80 2.12 -1.67
CA ILE A 122 8.92 3.20 -2.13
C ILE A 122 9.61 3.96 -3.26
N VAL A 123 8.85 4.24 -4.31
CA VAL A 123 9.27 4.99 -5.50
C VAL A 123 8.30 6.12 -5.79
N SER A 124 8.68 7.05 -6.67
CA SER A 124 7.76 8.06 -7.20
C SER A 124 6.70 7.42 -8.11
N CYS A 125 5.52 8.06 -8.22
CA CYS A 125 4.50 7.64 -9.18
C CYS A 125 4.99 7.72 -10.64
N SER A 126 5.99 8.56 -10.91
CA SER A 126 6.55 8.80 -12.24
C SER A 126 8.08 8.79 -12.19
N GLU A 127 8.66 7.60 -12.40
CA GLU A 127 10.11 7.43 -12.54
C GLU A 127 10.41 6.18 -13.38
N LYS A 128 11.62 6.08 -13.92
CA LYS A 128 12.08 4.86 -14.61
C LYS A 128 12.36 3.76 -13.59
N ILE A 129 11.46 2.78 -13.48
CA ILE A 129 11.50 1.73 -12.46
C ILE A 129 12.28 0.52 -12.97
N ALA A 130 11.84 -0.07 -14.06
CA ALA A 130 12.42 -1.29 -14.63
C ALA A 130 11.90 -1.54 -16.03
N TYR A 131 12.47 -2.54 -16.71
CA TYR A 131 11.90 -3.10 -17.92
C TYR A 131 11.18 -4.42 -17.61
N THR A 132 10.18 -4.75 -18.43
CA THR A 132 9.54 -6.07 -18.39
C THR A 132 10.57 -7.16 -18.70
N SER A 133 10.35 -8.35 -18.14
CA SER A 133 11.20 -9.50 -18.44
C SER A 133 11.04 -9.97 -19.87
N GLU A 134 12.09 -10.58 -20.40
CA GLU A 134 12.09 -11.16 -21.74
C GLU A 134 11.00 -12.23 -21.89
N GLY A 135 10.41 -12.30 -23.06
CA GLY A 135 9.41 -13.30 -23.40
C GLY A 135 7.98 -13.03 -22.93
N LEU A 136 7.73 -11.90 -22.22
CA LEU A 136 6.38 -11.47 -21.88
C LEU A 136 5.70 -10.70 -23.01
N PHE A 137 6.48 -9.93 -23.76
CA PHE A 137 6.05 -9.11 -24.89
C PHE A 137 7.08 -9.26 -26.01
N GLU A 138 6.75 -8.80 -27.21
CA GLU A 138 7.70 -8.79 -28.36
C GLU A 138 8.97 -8.01 -28.00
N ASP A 139 8.80 -6.83 -27.39
CA ASP A 139 9.90 -5.98 -26.90
C ASP A 139 9.83 -5.78 -25.38
N LYS A 140 10.97 -5.39 -24.79
CA LYS A 140 11.02 -4.97 -23.39
C LYS A 140 10.33 -3.62 -23.22
N ILE A 141 9.30 -3.56 -22.40
CA ILE A 141 8.55 -2.35 -22.12
C ILE A 141 9.08 -1.71 -20.84
N LEU A 142 9.37 -0.40 -20.90
CA LEU A 142 9.75 0.37 -19.72
C LEU A 142 8.54 0.58 -18.80
N ILE A 143 8.64 0.18 -17.56
CA ILE A 143 7.71 0.51 -16.48
C ILE A 143 8.16 1.83 -15.89
N SER A 144 7.40 2.89 -16.08
CA SER A 144 7.75 4.25 -15.65
C SER A 144 6.63 4.98 -14.92
N GLY A 145 5.53 4.31 -14.63
CA GLY A 145 4.41 4.87 -13.89
C GLY A 145 3.73 3.83 -13.01
N ILE A 146 3.46 4.20 -11.77
CA ILE A 146 2.66 3.45 -10.80
C ILE A 146 1.77 4.44 -10.07
N ALA A 147 0.49 4.15 -9.94
CA ALA A 147 -0.41 4.95 -9.11
C ALA A 147 -1.56 4.10 -8.59
N GLY A 148 -2.04 4.40 -7.38
CA GLY A 148 -3.31 3.87 -6.88
C GLY A 148 -4.45 4.28 -7.81
N ASP A 149 -5.46 3.42 -7.95
CA ASP A 149 -6.56 3.60 -8.90
C ASP A 149 -7.28 4.96 -8.74
N GLN A 150 -7.49 5.39 -7.52
CA GLN A 150 -8.19 6.63 -7.23
C GLN A 150 -7.32 7.86 -7.54
N GLN A 151 -6.01 7.80 -7.28
CA GLN A 151 -5.06 8.87 -7.61
C GLN A 151 -4.80 8.92 -9.13
N ALA A 152 -4.72 7.76 -9.78
CA ALA A 152 -4.65 7.68 -11.24
C ALA A 152 -5.90 8.30 -11.89
N ALA A 153 -7.09 8.04 -11.33
CA ALA A 153 -8.33 8.65 -11.79
C ALA A 153 -8.36 10.18 -11.58
N LEU A 154 -7.83 10.67 -10.45
CA LEU A 154 -7.71 12.13 -10.20
C LEU A 154 -6.86 12.79 -11.28
N PHE A 155 -5.69 12.22 -11.56
CA PHE A 155 -4.79 12.70 -12.61
C PHE A 155 -5.42 12.56 -14.00
N GLY A 156 -6.03 11.41 -14.31
CA GLY A 156 -6.70 11.16 -15.60
C GLY A 156 -7.89 12.09 -15.87
N GLN A 157 -8.52 12.63 -14.83
CA GLN A 157 -9.57 13.64 -14.90
C GLN A 157 -9.01 15.08 -14.95
N MET A 158 -7.71 15.22 -15.11
CA MET A 158 -7.01 16.52 -15.19
C MET A 158 -7.20 17.38 -13.93
N CYS A 159 -7.38 16.78 -12.77
CA CYS A 159 -7.45 17.49 -11.47
C CYS A 159 -6.03 17.83 -10.99
N ILE A 160 -5.37 18.75 -11.69
CA ILE A 160 -3.94 19.08 -11.50
C ILE A 160 -3.71 20.33 -10.64
N ASN A 161 -4.74 21.15 -10.43
CA ASN A 161 -4.63 22.34 -9.60
C ASN A 161 -5.14 22.07 -8.18
N PRO A 162 -4.58 22.73 -7.15
CA PRO A 162 -5.15 22.69 -5.81
C PRO A 162 -6.63 23.13 -5.81
N GLY A 163 -7.49 22.30 -5.20
CA GLY A 163 -8.94 22.51 -5.18
C GLY A 163 -9.70 21.72 -6.26
N ASP A 164 -9.04 21.19 -7.28
CA ASP A 164 -9.70 20.32 -8.25
C ASP A 164 -10.19 19.03 -7.57
N VAL A 165 -11.39 18.62 -7.89
CA VAL A 165 -12.07 17.47 -7.27
C VAL A 165 -12.60 16.53 -8.33
N LYS A 166 -12.39 15.24 -8.11
CA LYS A 166 -13.11 14.19 -8.84
C LYS A 166 -13.97 13.36 -7.91
N ASN A 167 -15.03 12.79 -8.42
CA ASN A 167 -15.85 11.82 -7.70
C ASN A 167 -16.07 10.57 -8.57
N THR A 168 -15.80 9.40 -8.01
CA THR A 168 -16.03 8.11 -8.66
C THR A 168 -17.22 7.44 -8.01
N TYR A 169 -18.19 7.07 -8.83
CA TYR A 169 -19.35 6.24 -8.43
C TYR A 169 -19.18 4.83 -9.01
N GLY A 170 -19.02 3.85 -8.14
CA GLY A 170 -18.89 2.44 -8.49
C GLY A 170 -19.40 1.57 -7.34
N THR A 171 -18.73 0.47 -7.02
CA THR A 171 -18.99 -0.34 -5.82
C THR A 171 -18.87 0.50 -4.53
N GLY A 172 -18.05 1.56 -4.56
CA GLY A 172 -17.98 2.61 -3.54
C GLY A 172 -18.00 3.98 -4.21
N CYS A 173 -18.27 5.02 -3.41
CA CYS A 173 -18.18 6.42 -3.82
C CYS A 173 -16.90 7.03 -3.23
N PHE A 174 -16.03 7.56 -4.13
CA PHE A 174 -14.72 8.08 -3.73
C PHE A 174 -14.54 9.50 -4.27
N CYS A 175 -14.70 10.46 -3.37
CA CYS A 175 -14.44 11.87 -3.64
C CYS A 175 -12.99 12.17 -3.24
N ILE A 176 -12.19 12.64 -4.17
CA ILE A 176 -10.79 13.00 -3.95
C ILE A 176 -10.52 14.39 -4.49
N MET A 177 -9.83 15.19 -3.70
CA MET A 177 -9.42 16.55 -4.02
C MET A 177 -7.88 16.64 -4.08
N ASN A 178 -7.37 17.36 -5.05
CA ASN A 178 -5.98 17.79 -5.05
C ASN A 178 -5.82 18.92 -4.01
N THR A 179 -5.04 18.70 -2.97
CA THR A 179 -4.80 19.69 -1.90
C THR A 179 -3.54 20.52 -2.12
N GLY A 180 -2.78 20.26 -3.19
CA GLY A 180 -1.46 20.84 -3.38
C GLY A 180 -0.48 20.33 -2.33
N ASP A 181 0.38 21.24 -1.86
CA ASP A 181 1.45 20.95 -0.89
C ASP A 181 1.00 21.08 0.58
N LYS A 182 -0.32 21.01 0.85
CA LYS A 182 -0.90 21.21 2.20
C LYS A 182 -1.30 19.88 2.84
#